data_2b1eb808d2603cfa0d537b3fec04bbd4
#
_entry.id   2b1eb808d2603cfa0d537b3fec04bbd4
#
_cell.length_a   1.000
_cell.length_b   1.000
_cell.length_c   1.000
_cell.angle_alpha   90.00
_cell.angle_beta   90.00
_cell.angle_gamma   90.00
#
_symmetry.space_group_name_H-M   'P 1'
#
loop_
_entity.id
_entity.type
_entity.pdbx_description
1 polymer ?
#
loop_
_entity_poly.entity_id
_entity_poly.type
_entity_poly.pdbx_seq_one_letter_code
_entity_poly.pdbx_strand_id
1 'polypeptide(L)'
;MEIFLKTEDEILLVKRASQLVSKTLAELATIIRPGISTLQLDTLAETFIRDHGGIPILKDFPNPFGKSFPATICTSRNAIVAHGIPRKNEIIQNGDIISVDCALSLDGYCGDSCYTFQVGDVHPRMQYLVENTKEALKRGIHSAVEGGHLQDIGNAIQKFSERKGLGIVRELTGHGLGKELHEGPQITNYGNRGEGPLLKSGLTLAIEPMLTLGNAKIGLLPDKWGVITLDGQPSAHFEHTIAIHEGQTEVLSSFDEIEKIERENH
;
A
#
# COMPACT_ATOMS: atom_id res chain seq x y z
N MET A 1 8.00 -14.85 -10.74
CA MET A 1 8.75 -14.79 -9.46
C MET A 1 8.51 -16.11 -8.72
N GLU A 2 9.51 -16.60 -8.02
CA GLU A 2 9.41 -17.83 -7.22
C GLU A 2 8.55 -17.58 -5.97
N ILE A 3 7.77 -18.61 -5.56
CA ILE A 3 6.91 -18.56 -4.37
C ILE A 3 7.66 -19.23 -3.22
N PHE A 4 7.88 -18.49 -2.15
CA PHE A 4 8.54 -18.97 -0.94
C PHE A 4 7.52 -19.11 0.20
N LEU A 5 7.46 -20.29 0.83
CA LEU A 5 6.70 -20.50 2.05
C LEU A 5 7.61 -20.19 3.25
N LYS A 6 7.15 -19.34 4.14
CA LYS A 6 7.88 -18.94 5.36
C LYS A 6 7.54 -19.90 6.49
N THR A 7 8.53 -20.16 7.33
CA THR A 7 8.32 -20.79 8.64
C THR A 7 7.63 -19.79 9.59
N GLU A 8 7.10 -20.27 10.70
CA GLU A 8 6.49 -19.40 11.73
C GLU A 8 7.49 -18.37 12.27
N ASP A 9 8.77 -18.75 12.46
CA ASP A 9 9.82 -17.81 12.89
C ASP A 9 10.08 -16.72 11.84
N GLU A 10 10.06 -17.06 10.55
CA GLU A 10 10.21 -16.09 9.47
C GLU A 10 8.99 -15.17 9.35
N ILE A 11 7.77 -15.70 9.54
CA ILE A 11 6.53 -14.88 9.60
C ILE A 11 6.62 -13.88 10.76
N LEU A 12 7.15 -14.28 11.92
CA LEU A 12 7.35 -13.38 13.04
C LEU A 12 8.31 -12.22 12.70
N LEU A 13 9.36 -12.47 11.91
CA LEU A 13 10.27 -11.42 11.43
C LEU A 13 9.59 -10.47 10.44
N VAL A 14 8.81 -11.00 9.47
CA VAL A 14 7.97 -10.18 8.58
C VAL A 14 6.97 -9.33 9.39
N LYS A 15 6.33 -9.92 10.41
CA LYS A 15 5.41 -9.20 11.30
C LYS A 15 6.10 -8.04 12.02
N ARG A 16 7.31 -8.23 12.55
CA ARG A 16 8.08 -7.16 13.20
C ARG A 16 8.38 -6.01 12.24
N ALA A 17 8.79 -6.33 11.01
CA ALA A 17 9.01 -5.32 9.96
C ALA A 17 7.72 -4.58 9.61
N SER A 18 6.61 -5.30 9.41
CA SER A 18 5.28 -4.72 9.10
C SER A 18 4.73 -3.84 10.24
N GLN A 19 5.00 -4.21 11.48
CA GLN A 19 4.65 -3.37 12.65
C GLN A 19 5.49 -2.08 12.70
N LEU A 20 6.77 -2.12 12.30
CA LEU A 20 7.56 -0.90 12.19
C LEU A 20 7.08 -0.01 11.06
N VAL A 21 6.66 -0.57 9.90
CA VAL A 21 5.97 0.19 8.85
C VAL A 21 4.72 0.88 9.40
N SER A 22 3.87 0.14 10.11
CA SER A 22 2.64 0.68 10.71
C SER A 22 2.91 1.85 11.66
N LYS A 23 3.93 1.73 12.51
CA LYS A 23 4.38 2.80 13.41
C LYS A 23 4.94 4.00 12.65
N THR A 24 5.68 3.77 11.55
CA THR A 24 6.17 4.84 10.69
C THR A 24 5.01 5.63 10.09
N LEU A 25 4.02 4.95 9.54
CA LEU A 25 2.82 5.60 8.99
C LEU A 25 2.02 6.36 10.08
N ALA A 26 1.93 5.82 11.29
CA ALA A 26 1.30 6.49 12.42
C ALA A 26 2.07 7.75 12.86
N GLU A 27 3.41 7.72 12.87
CA GLU A 27 4.24 8.89 13.14
C GLU A 27 3.98 9.99 12.08
N LEU A 28 3.89 9.61 10.80
CA LEU A 28 3.55 10.57 9.73
C LEU A 28 2.16 11.16 9.90
N ALA A 29 1.18 10.37 10.37
CA ALA A 29 -0.18 10.87 10.65
C ALA A 29 -0.20 12.05 11.63
N THR A 30 0.77 12.13 12.54
CA THR A 30 0.86 13.24 13.52
C THR A 30 1.16 14.59 12.88
N ILE A 31 1.80 14.59 11.69
CA ILE A 31 2.24 15.83 11.02
C ILE A 31 1.52 16.10 9.70
N ILE A 32 0.77 15.13 9.15
CA ILE A 32 0.04 15.32 7.89
C ILE A 32 -1.06 16.36 8.09
N ARG A 33 -0.88 17.56 7.47
CA ARG A 33 -1.82 18.69 7.48
C ARG A 33 -1.52 19.63 6.32
N PRO A 34 -2.42 20.55 5.99
CA PRO A 34 -2.15 21.60 4.99
C PRO A 34 -0.87 22.38 5.35
N GLY A 35 -0.05 22.68 4.35
CA GLY A 35 1.20 23.43 4.49
C GLY A 35 2.46 22.59 4.68
N ILE A 36 2.35 21.29 4.93
CA ILE A 36 3.50 20.36 4.99
C ILE A 36 3.88 19.96 3.56
N SER A 37 5.19 19.89 3.28
CA SER A 37 5.68 19.33 2.02
C SER A 37 5.80 17.82 2.11
N THR A 38 5.64 17.13 0.97
CA THR A 38 5.83 15.68 0.91
C THR A 38 7.27 15.25 1.26
N LEU A 39 8.27 16.12 1.01
CA LEU A 39 9.66 15.88 1.44
C LEU A 39 9.82 15.90 2.97
N GLN A 40 9.01 16.68 3.71
CA GLN A 40 9.06 16.66 5.18
C GLN A 40 8.55 15.31 5.73
N LEU A 41 7.54 14.72 5.08
CA LEU A 41 7.09 13.37 5.41
C LEU A 41 8.20 12.35 5.19
N ASP A 42 8.86 12.40 4.04
CA ASP A 42 9.97 11.51 3.69
C ASP A 42 11.13 11.59 4.70
N THR A 43 11.51 12.82 5.06
CA THR A 43 12.59 13.05 6.04
C THR A 43 12.24 12.47 7.42
N LEU A 44 11.00 12.65 7.87
CA LEU A 44 10.54 12.08 9.14
C LEU A 44 10.51 10.55 9.07
N ALA A 45 9.99 9.99 7.97
CA ALA A 45 9.96 8.53 7.77
C ALA A 45 11.36 7.92 7.81
N GLU A 46 12.33 8.49 7.08
CA GLU A 46 13.71 8.00 7.07
C GLU A 46 14.33 8.03 8.47
N THR A 47 14.16 9.14 9.18
CA THR A 47 14.67 9.30 10.55
C THR A 47 14.04 8.24 11.47
N PHE A 48 12.72 8.14 11.48
CA PHE A 48 12.00 7.20 12.35
C PHE A 48 12.39 5.74 12.08
N ILE A 49 12.42 5.33 10.81
CA ILE A 49 12.81 3.97 10.43
C ILE A 49 14.22 3.64 10.94
N ARG A 50 15.18 4.54 10.69
CA ARG A 50 16.60 4.31 11.08
C ARG A 50 16.79 4.31 12.59
N ASP A 51 16.11 5.18 13.32
CA ASP A 51 16.18 5.26 14.79
C ASP A 51 15.61 3.99 15.44
N HIS A 52 14.74 3.24 14.72
CA HIS A 52 14.18 1.96 15.17
C HIS A 52 14.90 0.74 14.57
N GLY A 53 16.09 0.92 13.98
CA GLY A 53 16.92 -0.16 13.44
C GLY A 53 16.47 -0.71 12.08
N GLY A 54 15.47 -0.10 11.44
CA GLY A 54 15.01 -0.45 10.11
C GLY A 54 15.89 0.13 9.00
N ILE A 55 15.81 -0.46 7.83
CA ILE A 55 16.47 -0.01 6.60
C ILE A 55 15.40 0.39 5.60
N PRO A 56 15.33 1.67 5.14
CA PRO A 56 14.42 2.09 4.08
C PRO A 56 14.83 1.41 2.77
N ILE A 57 13.98 0.56 2.20
CA ILE A 57 14.31 -0.23 1.02
C ILE A 57 13.76 0.32 -0.29
N LEU A 58 12.84 1.28 -0.25
CA LEU A 58 12.43 2.01 -1.45
C LEU A 58 13.53 2.96 -1.93
N LYS A 59 14.30 3.54 -1.00
CA LYS A 59 15.42 4.43 -1.33
C LYS A 59 16.47 3.66 -2.11
N ASP A 60 16.87 4.21 -3.24
CA ASP A 60 17.78 3.59 -4.22
C ASP A 60 17.23 2.32 -4.90
N PHE A 61 15.90 2.06 -4.78
CA PHE A 61 15.27 0.95 -5.48
C PHE A 61 15.50 1.09 -7.00
N PRO A 62 16.00 0.02 -7.68
CA PRO A 62 16.44 0.13 -9.05
C PRO A 62 15.27 0.36 -10.03
N ASN A 63 15.50 1.18 -11.05
CA ASN A 63 14.57 1.41 -12.14
C ASN A 63 15.26 1.11 -13.49
N PRO A 64 14.81 0.11 -14.26
CA PRO A 64 15.40 -0.22 -15.55
C PRO A 64 15.21 0.87 -16.61
N PHE A 65 14.29 1.81 -16.41
CA PHE A 65 13.95 2.88 -17.35
C PHE A 65 14.42 4.27 -16.92
N GLY A 66 15.12 4.38 -15.81
CA GLY A 66 15.53 5.67 -15.27
C GLY A 66 16.47 5.58 -14.07
N LYS A 67 16.48 6.65 -13.28
CA LYS A 67 17.23 6.69 -12.01
C LYS A 67 16.50 5.88 -10.95
N SER A 68 17.27 5.32 -10.02
CA SER A 68 16.73 4.69 -8.81
C SER A 68 15.76 5.61 -8.08
N PHE A 69 14.84 5.04 -7.30
CA PHE A 69 13.89 5.81 -6.50
C PHE A 69 14.63 6.65 -5.46
N PRO A 70 14.41 7.97 -5.40
CA PRO A 70 15.29 8.86 -4.62
C PRO A 70 14.87 9.04 -3.17
N ALA A 71 13.82 8.37 -2.69
CA ALA A 71 13.17 8.65 -1.43
C ALA A 71 12.90 7.40 -0.59
N THR A 72 12.58 7.58 0.68
CA THR A 72 12.28 6.53 1.66
C THR A 72 10.86 6.00 1.54
N ILE A 73 9.91 6.88 1.19
CA ILE A 73 8.49 6.58 1.04
C ILE A 73 7.97 7.05 -0.32
N CYS A 74 6.87 6.48 -0.80
CA CYS A 74 6.11 7.08 -1.89
C CYS A 74 5.03 8.01 -1.33
N THR A 75 4.80 9.16 -1.99
CA THR A 75 3.73 10.10 -1.65
C THR A 75 2.89 10.38 -2.88
N SER A 76 1.73 9.74 -2.95
CA SER A 76 0.87 9.76 -4.13
C SER A 76 -0.38 10.59 -3.85
N ARG A 77 -0.40 11.84 -4.32
CA ARG A 77 -1.45 12.82 -4.04
C ARG A 77 -2.51 12.87 -5.14
N ASN A 78 -3.78 12.81 -4.78
CA ASN A 78 -4.94 12.98 -5.65
C ASN A 78 -4.92 12.04 -6.87
N ALA A 79 -4.57 12.56 -8.05
CA ALA A 79 -4.54 11.78 -9.29
C ALA A 79 -3.31 10.87 -9.43
N ILE A 80 -2.30 11.01 -8.57
CA ILE A 80 -1.16 10.09 -8.55
C ILE A 80 -1.63 8.80 -7.85
N VAL A 81 -1.49 7.69 -8.58
CA VAL A 81 -1.96 6.36 -8.15
C VAL A 81 -0.96 5.71 -7.20
N ALA A 82 0.32 5.71 -7.59
CA ALA A 82 1.41 5.08 -6.86
C ALA A 82 2.76 5.68 -7.25
N HIS A 83 3.80 5.38 -6.47
CA HIS A 83 5.20 5.72 -6.69
C HIS A 83 5.47 7.22 -6.84
N GLY A 84 4.62 8.09 -6.27
CA GLY A 84 4.86 9.53 -6.22
C GLY A 84 6.14 9.85 -5.46
N ILE A 85 7.04 10.63 -6.07
CA ILE A 85 8.32 11.03 -5.44
C ILE A 85 8.08 12.21 -4.52
N PRO A 86 8.44 12.13 -3.22
CA PRO A 86 8.38 13.26 -2.29
C PRO A 86 9.21 14.46 -2.77
N ARG A 87 8.64 15.68 -2.68
CA ARG A 87 9.28 16.91 -3.18
C ARG A 87 9.11 18.07 -2.20
N LYS A 88 10.13 18.94 -2.12
CA LYS A 88 10.10 20.14 -1.27
C LYS A 88 9.01 21.13 -1.67
N ASN A 89 8.74 21.26 -2.97
CA ASN A 89 7.76 22.18 -3.52
C ASN A 89 6.36 21.57 -3.69
N GLU A 90 6.17 20.29 -3.36
CA GLU A 90 4.87 19.66 -3.32
C GLU A 90 4.28 19.82 -1.91
N ILE A 91 3.46 20.86 -1.77
CA ILE A 91 2.82 21.23 -0.51
C ILE A 91 1.42 20.63 -0.46
N ILE A 92 1.13 19.90 0.60
CA ILE A 92 -0.19 19.32 0.87
C ILE A 92 -1.19 20.44 1.13
N GLN A 93 -2.37 20.34 0.53
CA GLN A 93 -3.43 21.35 0.60
C GLN A 93 -4.65 20.82 1.36
N ASN A 94 -5.46 21.74 1.87
CA ASN A 94 -6.79 21.40 2.39
C ASN A 94 -7.64 20.77 1.29
N GLY A 95 -8.26 19.64 1.56
CA GLY A 95 -9.06 18.88 0.60
C GLY A 95 -8.29 17.82 -0.21
N ASP A 96 -6.97 17.69 -0.03
CA ASP A 96 -6.20 16.62 -0.67
C ASP A 96 -6.49 15.25 -0.04
N ILE A 97 -6.33 14.20 -0.83
CA ILE A 97 -6.03 12.85 -0.34
C ILE A 97 -4.59 12.50 -0.74
N ILE A 98 -3.88 11.80 0.14
CA ILE A 98 -2.50 11.41 -0.12
C ILE A 98 -2.26 9.97 0.34
N SER A 99 -1.93 9.09 -0.60
CA SER A 99 -1.47 7.75 -0.29
C SER A 99 0.01 7.78 0.05
N VAL A 100 0.34 7.34 1.26
CA VAL A 100 1.72 7.20 1.71
C VAL A 100 2.03 5.72 1.79
N ASP A 101 2.98 5.30 1.00
CA ASP A 101 3.42 3.92 0.86
C ASP A 101 4.83 3.79 1.41
N CYS A 102 5.04 2.83 2.31
CA CYS A 102 6.25 2.67 3.09
C CYS A 102 6.67 1.21 3.16
N ALA A 103 7.85 0.92 2.63
CA ALA A 103 8.48 -0.37 2.78
C ALA A 103 9.85 -0.26 3.47
N LEU A 104 10.12 -1.19 4.37
CA LEU A 104 11.41 -1.27 5.07
C LEU A 104 11.84 -2.72 5.30
N SER A 105 13.13 -2.91 5.56
CA SER A 105 13.67 -4.17 6.07
C SER A 105 14.05 -4.02 7.53
N LEU A 106 13.73 -5.02 8.35
CA LEU A 106 14.13 -5.16 9.74
C LEU A 106 14.56 -6.61 9.99
N ASP A 107 15.76 -6.80 10.57
CA ASP A 107 16.32 -8.13 10.82
C ASP A 107 16.37 -9.04 9.58
N GLY A 108 16.55 -8.45 8.38
CA GLY A 108 16.67 -9.16 7.11
C GLY A 108 15.35 -9.59 6.47
N TYR A 109 14.20 -9.11 6.98
CA TYR A 109 12.87 -9.34 6.40
C TYR A 109 12.17 -8.02 6.11
N CYS A 110 11.35 -8.02 5.06
CA CYS A 110 10.62 -6.84 4.60
C CYS A 110 9.24 -6.75 5.25
N GLY A 111 8.81 -5.52 5.47
CA GLY A 111 7.42 -5.14 5.74
C GLY A 111 7.00 -4.07 4.76
N ASP A 112 5.73 -4.07 4.38
CA ASP A 112 5.14 -3.16 3.41
C ASP A 112 3.72 -2.78 3.82
N SER A 113 3.35 -1.52 3.63
CA SER A 113 1.98 -1.05 3.84
C SER A 113 1.76 0.34 3.28
N CYS A 114 0.55 0.60 2.79
CA CYS A 114 0.12 1.89 2.29
C CYS A 114 -1.18 2.34 2.93
N TYR A 115 -1.26 3.63 3.26
CA TYR A 115 -2.47 4.28 3.79
C TYR A 115 -2.76 5.58 3.05
N THR A 116 -4.04 5.80 2.69
CA THR A 116 -4.50 7.05 2.09
C THR A 116 -5.09 7.95 3.16
N PHE A 117 -4.39 9.04 3.46
CA PHE A 117 -4.80 10.08 4.39
C PHE A 117 -5.75 11.09 3.74
N GLN A 118 -6.72 11.56 4.50
CA GLN A 118 -7.60 12.67 4.14
C GLN A 118 -7.12 13.94 4.84
N VAL A 119 -6.95 15.05 4.11
CA VAL A 119 -6.33 16.25 4.64
C VAL A 119 -7.33 17.40 4.71
N GLY A 120 -7.79 17.73 5.91
CA GLY A 120 -8.78 18.78 6.14
C GLY A 120 -10.14 18.47 5.51
N ASP A 121 -10.76 19.46 4.85
CA ASP A 121 -12.12 19.36 4.28
C ASP A 121 -12.12 18.65 2.93
N VAL A 122 -12.06 17.33 2.92
CA VAL A 122 -12.04 16.52 1.71
C VAL A 122 -13.43 16.41 1.09
N HIS A 123 -13.51 16.58 -0.23
CA HIS A 123 -14.77 16.50 -0.97
C HIS A 123 -15.44 15.12 -0.79
N PRO A 124 -16.77 15.03 -0.58
CA PRO A 124 -17.48 13.76 -0.28
C PRO A 124 -17.24 12.62 -1.27
N ARG A 125 -17.03 12.92 -2.56
CA ARG A 125 -16.68 11.89 -3.55
C ARG A 125 -15.30 11.27 -3.30
N MET A 126 -14.33 12.07 -2.81
CA MET A 126 -13.00 11.56 -2.48
C MET A 126 -13.03 10.78 -1.16
N GLN A 127 -13.81 11.21 -0.17
CA GLN A 127 -14.09 10.43 1.04
C GLN A 127 -14.68 9.07 0.67
N TYR A 128 -15.69 9.06 -0.21
CA TYR A 128 -16.28 7.83 -0.73
C TYR A 128 -15.24 6.90 -1.40
N LEU A 129 -14.32 7.44 -2.19
CA LEU A 129 -13.23 6.68 -2.79
C LEU A 129 -12.34 6.05 -1.72
N VAL A 130 -11.86 6.84 -0.75
CA VAL A 130 -10.96 6.40 0.32
C VAL A 130 -11.61 5.28 1.14
N GLU A 131 -12.85 5.49 1.61
CA GLU A 131 -13.60 4.51 2.40
C GLU A 131 -13.79 3.18 1.65
N ASN A 132 -14.17 3.27 0.37
CA ASN A 132 -14.44 2.06 -0.42
C ASN A 132 -13.16 1.38 -0.88
N THR A 133 -12.04 2.07 -1.03
CA THR A 133 -10.75 1.42 -1.30
C THR A 133 -10.27 0.63 -0.08
N LYS A 134 -10.42 1.19 1.12
CA LYS A 134 -10.13 0.50 2.38
C LYS A 134 -11.04 -0.72 2.59
N GLU A 135 -12.31 -0.61 2.28
CA GLU A 135 -13.25 -1.73 2.34
C GLU A 135 -12.92 -2.81 1.29
N ALA A 136 -12.46 -2.42 0.08
CA ALA A 136 -12.01 -3.36 -0.94
C ALA A 136 -10.81 -4.18 -0.46
N LEU A 137 -9.83 -3.55 0.21
CA LEU A 137 -8.71 -4.23 0.86
C LEU A 137 -9.20 -5.27 1.87
N LYS A 138 -10.09 -4.90 2.79
CA LYS A 138 -10.67 -5.81 3.79
C LYS A 138 -11.31 -7.04 3.14
N ARG A 139 -12.03 -6.85 2.02
CA ARG A 139 -12.67 -7.95 1.28
C ARG A 139 -11.66 -8.86 0.59
N GLY A 140 -10.60 -8.29 0.04
CA GLY A 140 -9.47 -9.06 -0.50
C GLY A 140 -8.84 -9.94 0.58
N ILE A 141 -8.50 -9.36 1.72
CA ILE A 141 -7.92 -10.08 2.87
C ILE A 141 -8.85 -11.19 3.37
N HIS A 142 -10.16 -10.91 3.50
CA HIS A 142 -11.13 -11.91 3.94
C HIS A 142 -11.23 -13.11 2.98
N SER A 143 -10.91 -12.93 1.72
CA SER A 143 -10.90 -13.99 0.71
C SER A 143 -9.57 -14.74 0.62
N ALA A 144 -8.53 -14.25 1.30
CA ALA A 144 -7.21 -14.84 1.34
C ALA A 144 -7.15 -15.95 2.40
N VAL A 145 -7.79 -17.09 2.14
CA VAL A 145 -7.88 -18.22 3.08
C VAL A 145 -7.09 -19.41 2.58
N GLU A 146 -6.50 -20.19 3.51
CA GLU A 146 -5.80 -21.40 3.15
C GLU A 146 -6.70 -22.35 2.35
N GLY A 147 -6.15 -22.99 1.31
CA GLY A 147 -6.87 -23.87 0.38
C GLY A 147 -7.73 -23.14 -0.65
N GLY A 148 -7.94 -21.84 -0.51
CA GLY A 148 -8.52 -20.99 -1.56
C GLY A 148 -7.54 -20.74 -2.69
N HIS A 149 -7.98 -20.03 -3.73
CA HIS A 149 -7.15 -19.69 -4.89
C HIS A 149 -6.70 -18.23 -4.84
N LEU A 150 -5.53 -17.96 -5.39
CA LEU A 150 -4.95 -16.61 -5.38
C LEU A 150 -5.87 -15.55 -6.00
N GLN A 151 -6.58 -15.91 -7.09
CA GLN A 151 -7.48 -14.96 -7.74
C GLN A 151 -8.80 -14.74 -6.99
N ASP A 152 -9.11 -15.49 -5.93
CA ASP A 152 -10.26 -15.21 -5.06
C ASP A 152 -10.11 -13.83 -4.40
N ILE A 153 -8.87 -13.43 -4.08
CA ILE A 153 -8.51 -12.11 -3.54
C ILE A 153 -8.90 -11.02 -4.53
N GLY A 154 -8.36 -11.08 -5.73
CA GLY A 154 -8.64 -10.09 -6.77
C GLY A 154 -10.12 -10.07 -7.20
N ASN A 155 -10.78 -11.24 -7.26
CA ASN A 155 -12.20 -11.34 -7.55
C ASN A 155 -13.08 -10.63 -6.50
N ALA A 156 -12.72 -10.75 -5.21
CA ALA A 156 -13.44 -10.09 -4.12
C ALA A 156 -13.29 -8.56 -4.21
N ILE A 157 -12.08 -8.07 -4.45
CA ILE A 157 -11.77 -6.66 -4.66
C ILE A 157 -12.55 -6.14 -5.87
N GLN A 158 -12.46 -6.82 -7.01
CA GLN A 158 -13.10 -6.43 -8.27
C GLN A 158 -14.61 -6.33 -8.13
N LYS A 159 -15.26 -7.39 -7.67
CA LYS A 159 -16.73 -7.40 -7.54
C LYS A 159 -17.27 -6.32 -6.61
N PHE A 160 -16.53 -6.01 -5.56
CA PHE A 160 -16.91 -4.92 -4.66
C PHE A 160 -16.75 -3.57 -5.35
N SER A 161 -15.59 -3.28 -5.92
CA SER A 161 -15.23 -2.00 -6.52
C SER A 161 -16.12 -1.66 -7.72
N GLU A 162 -16.41 -2.62 -8.60
CA GLU A 162 -17.30 -2.46 -9.75
C GLU A 162 -18.74 -2.11 -9.31
N ARG A 163 -19.25 -2.76 -8.25
CA ARG A 163 -20.58 -2.43 -7.69
C ARG A 163 -20.62 -1.03 -7.09
N LYS A 164 -19.50 -0.49 -6.68
CA LYS A 164 -19.35 0.87 -6.16
C LYS A 164 -19.11 1.90 -7.27
N GLY A 165 -19.00 1.46 -8.53
CA GLY A 165 -18.72 2.33 -9.67
C GLY A 165 -17.31 2.93 -9.66
N LEU A 166 -16.37 2.25 -9.01
CA LEU A 166 -14.96 2.66 -8.94
C LEU A 166 -14.12 1.93 -9.98
N GLY A 167 -13.17 2.65 -10.57
CA GLY A 167 -12.18 2.08 -11.48
C GLY A 167 -11.15 1.27 -10.69
N ILE A 168 -10.65 0.18 -11.30
CA ILE A 168 -9.65 -0.71 -10.69
C ILE A 168 -8.39 -0.64 -11.56
N VAL A 169 -7.29 -0.19 -10.98
CA VAL A 169 -5.99 -0.21 -11.65
C VAL A 169 -5.55 -1.65 -11.85
N ARG A 170 -5.24 -2.02 -13.09
CA ARG A 170 -4.95 -3.42 -13.47
C ARG A 170 -3.48 -3.69 -13.73
N GLU A 171 -2.70 -2.66 -14.00
CA GLU A 171 -1.29 -2.72 -14.36
C GLU A 171 -0.37 -2.82 -13.14
N LEU A 172 -0.88 -2.49 -11.95
CA LEU A 172 -0.18 -2.63 -10.67
C LEU A 172 -0.80 -3.77 -9.87
N THR A 173 0.03 -4.50 -9.15
CA THR A 173 -0.36 -5.73 -8.48
C THR A 173 0.31 -5.85 -7.13
N GLY A 174 -0.36 -6.44 -6.17
CA GLY A 174 0.27 -6.93 -4.96
C GLY A 174 1.25 -8.07 -5.23
N HIS A 175 1.95 -8.50 -4.22
CA HIS A 175 3.06 -9.45 -4.33
C HIS A 175 3.25 -10.28 -3.06
N GLY A 176 4.01 -11.38 -3.18
CA GLY A 176 4.62 -12.01 -2.02
C GLY A 176 5.75 -11.13 -1.49
N LEU A 177 6.05 -11.23 -0.21
CA LEU A 177 7.22 -10.58 0.39
C LEU A 177 7.84 -11.48 1.44
N GLY A 178 9.07 -11.15 1.84
CA GLY A 178 9.84 -11.92 2.82
C GLY A 178 11.22 -11.32 3.00
N LYS A 179 12.25 -12.01 2.54
CA LYS A 179 13.61 -11.45 2.49
C LYS A 179 13.76 -10.39 1.41
N GLU A 180 13.04 -10.57 0.30
CA GLU A 180 12.94 -9.57 -0.74
C GLU A 180 11.60 -8.83 -0.62
N LEU A 181 11.58 -7.57 -1.03
CA LEU A 181 10.35 -6.77 -1.05
C LEU A 181 9.33 -7.41 -2.01
N HIS A 182 9.78 -7.79 -3.20
CA HIS A 182 8.93 -8.40 -4.21
C HIS A 182 9.31 -9.86 -4.44
N GLU A 183 8.52 -10.75 -3.87
CA GLU A 183 8.57 -12.19 -4.13
C GLU A 183 7.32 -12.64 -4.92
N GLY A 184 7.27 -13.90 -5.36
CA GLY A 184 6.03 -14.48 -5.85
C GLY A 184 5.05 -14.83 -4.74
N PRO A 185 3.77 -14.90 -5.04
CA PRO A 185 3.12 -14.66 -6.33
C PRO A 185 2.78 -13.18 -6.57
N GLN A 186 2.46 -12.80 -7.82
CA GLN A 186 1.78 -11.53 -8.11
C GLN A 186 0.30 -11.64 -7.80
N ILE A 187 -0.27 -10.63 -7.13
CA ILE A 187 -1.66 -10.60 -6.69
C ILE A 187 -2.40 -9.48 -7.42
N THR A 188 -3.17 -9.84 -8.42
CA THR A 188 -3.99 -8.87 -9.16
C THR A 188 -5.19 -8.42 -8.34
N ASN A 189 -5.60 -7.15 -8.51
CA ASN A 189 -6.81 -6.58 -7.88
C ASN A 189 -8.10 -6.96 -8.66
N TYR A 190 -8.02 -7.95 -9.54
CA TYR A 190 -9.09 -8.52 -10.34
C TYR A 190 -8.81 -9.99 -10.62
N GLY A 191 -9.82 -10.74 -11.04
CA GLY A 191 -9.65 -12.14 -11.40
C GLY A 191 -10.93 -12.94 -11.33
N ASN A 192 -10.81 -14.24 -11.59
CA ASN A 192 -11.90 -15.19 -11.55
C ASN A 192 -11.82 -16.05 -10.29
N ARG A 193 -12.97 -16.27 -9.65
CA ARG A 193 -13.03 -17.14 -8.48
C ARG A 193 -12.62 -18.58 -8.82
N GLY A 194 -11.78 -19.15 -7.96
CA GLY A 194 -11.30 -20.53 -8.11
C GLY A 194 -10.16 -20.69 -9.11
N GLU A 195 -9.52 -19.58 -9.53
CA GLU A 195 -8.38 -19.62 -10.45
C GLU A 195 -7.06 -19.19 -9.77
N GLY A 196 -5.95 -19.53 -10.39
CA GLY A 196 -4.61 -19.26 -9.91
C GLY A 196 -4.09 -20.31 -8.91
N PRO A 197 -2.87 -20.12 -8.38
CA PRO A 197 -2.27 -21.01 -7.39
C PRO A 197 -3.12 -21.13 -6.12
N LEU A 198 -3.04 -22.27 -5.45
CA LEU A 198 -3.63 -22.47 -4.14
C LEU A 198 -2.88 -21.63 -3.09
N LEU A 199 -3.63 -20.99 -2.22
CA LEU A 199 -3.10 -20.33 -1.03
C LEU A 199 -2.71 -21.41 0.00
N LYS A 200 -1.47 -21.34 0.46
CA LYS A 200 -0.89 -22.31 1.40
C LYS A 200 -0.42 -21.60 2.65
N SER A 201 -0.46 -22.29 3.77
CA SER A 201 0.21 -21.86 5.00
C SER A 201 1.68 -21.55 4.75
N GLY A 202 2.21 -20.51 5.33
CA GLY A 202 3.55 -19.96 5.11
C GLY A 202 3.64 -18.87 4.03
N LEU A 203 2.56 -18.57 3.30
CA LEU A 203 2.55 -17.42 2.38
C LEU A 203 2.47 -16.11 3.17
N THR A 204 3.34 -15.15 2.82
CA THR A 204 3.25 -13.74 3.23
C THR A 204 3.02 -12.88 2.00
N LEU A 205 2.00 -12.03 2.04
CA LEU A 205 1.44 -11.36 0.89
C LEU A 205 1.15 -9.89 1.17
N ALA A 206 1.49 -8.99 0.24
CA ALA A 206 1.01 -7.63 0.17
C ALA A 206 -0.26 -7.59 -0.68
N ILE A 207 -1.38 -7.17 -0.10
CA ILE A 207 -2.64 -6.97 -0.80
C ILE A 207 -2.91 -5.48 -0.87
N GLU A 208 -2.97 -4.92 -2.09
CA GLU A 208 -2.86 -3.49 -2.33
C GLU A 208 -3.82 -2.98 -3.43
N PRO A 209 -5.13 -2.92 -3.18
CA PRO A 209 -6.06 -2.33 -4.14
C PRO A 209 -5.79 -0.84 -4.37
N MET A 210 -5.68 -0.47 -5.65
CA MET A 210 -5.64 0.89 -6.13
C MET A 210 -6.90 1.17 -6.93
N LEU A 211 -7.77 2.06 -6.40
CA LEU A 211 -9.05 2.40 -7.01
C LEU A 211 -9.08 3.86 -7.44
N THR A 212 -9.93 4.17 -8.44
CA THR A 212 -10.07 5.52 -9.01
C THR A 212 -11.52 5.96 -9.05
N LEU A 213 -11.77 7.27 -8.94
CA LEU A 213 -13.11 7.86 -9.13
C LEU A 213 -13.54 7.90 -10.60
N GLY A 214 -12.59 7.82 -11.51
CA GLY A 214 -12.80 7.85 -12.95
C GLY A 214 -12.55 6.51 -13.60
N ASN A 215 -12.04 6.56 -14.84
CA ASN A 215 -11.58 5.35 -15.50
C ASN A 215 -10.23 4.91 -14.91
N ALA A 216 -9.94 3.60 -15.02
CA ALA A 216 -8.73 3.02 -14.44
C ALA A 216 -7.49 3.11 -15.36
N LYS A 217 -7.53 3.92 -16.43
CA LYS A 217 -6.38 4.08 -17.31
C LYS A 217 -5.32 4.94 -16.66
N ILE A 218 -4.10 4.45 -16.65
CA ILE A 218 -2.96 5.09 -16.01
C ILE A 218 -1.86 5.42 -17.03
N GLY A 219 -0.99 6.34 -16.64
CA GLY A 219 0.20 6.71 -17.38
C GLY A 219 1.37 6.96 -16.45
N LEU A 220 2.58 6.96 -17.01
CA LEU A 220 3.81 7.21 -16.29
C LEU A 220 4.18 8.69 -16.37
N LEU A 221 4.53 9.30 -15.25
CA LEU A 221 5.05 10.66 -15.19
C LEU A 221 6.44 10.78 -15.85
N PRO A 222 6.87 11.99 -16.25
CA PRO A 222 8.20 12.20 -16.85
C PRO A 222 9.38 11.77 -15.99
N ASP A 223 9.21 11.71 -14.65
CA ASP A 223 10.22 11.21 -13.71
C ASP A 223 10.46 9.70 -13.78
N LYS A 224 9.65 8.96 -14.57
CA LYS A 224 9.71 7.51 -14.78
C LYS A 224 9.37 6.68 -13.52
N TRP A 225 8.72 7.29 -12.52
CA TRP A 225 8.26 6.65 -11.30
C TRP A 225 6.77 6.86 -11.06
N GLY A 226 6.36 8.11 -10.91
CA GLY A 226 4.97 8.41 -10.58
C GLY A 226 3.99 7.87 -11.60
N VAL A 227 3.01 7.10 -11.13
CA VAL A 227 1.90 6.58 -11.94
C VAL A 227 0.70 7.49 -11.71
N ILE A 228 0.08 7.98 -12.78
CA ILE A 228 -1.03 8.93 -12.72
C ILE A 228 -2.26 8.43 -13.48
N THR A 229 -3.47 8.77 -13.02
CA THR A 229 -4.70 8.56 -13.78
C THR A 229 -4.71 9.45 -15.03
N LEU A 230 -5.05 8.89 -16.20
CA LEU A 230 -5.03 9.67 -17.45
C LEU A 230 -6.19 10.67 -17.57
N ASP A 231 -7.25 10.50 -16.81
CA ASP A 231 -8.39 11.43 -16.76
C ASP A 231 -8.26 12.48 -15.64
N GLY A 232 -7.17 12.46 -14.87
CA GLY A 232 -6.92 13.38 -13.77
C GLY A 232 -7.84 13.20 -12.56
N GLN A 233 -8.67 12.15 -12.53
CA GLN A 233 -9.52 11.87 -11.37
C GLN A 233 -8.72 11.27 -10.21
N PRO A 234 -9.15 11.51 -8.95
CA PRO A 234 -8.47 10.98 -7.78
C PRO A 234 -8.37 9.46 -7.74
N SER A 235 -7.29 8.98 -7.16
CA SER A 235 -7.03 7.58 -6.81
C SER A 235 -6.76 7.44 -5.32
N ALA A 236 -7.09 6.28 -4.76
CA ALA A 236 -6.71 5.88 -3.41
C ALA A 236 -6.04 4.50 -3.42
N HIS A 237 -5.09 4.32 -2.53
CA HIS A 237 -4.31 3.10 -2.37
C HIS A 237 -4.28 2.73 -0.89
N PHE A 238 -4.66 1.50 -0.57
CA PHE A 238 -4.49 0.91 0.77
C PHE A 238 -3.83 -0.44 0.63
N GLU A 239 -2.98 -0.76 1.58
CA GLU A 239 -2.24 -2.01 1.55
C GLU A 239 -2.01 -2.55 2.95
N HIS A 240 -2.12 -3.87 3.07
CA HIS A 240 -1.68 -4.63 4.23
C HIS A 240 -0.78 -5.80 3.84
N THR A 241 0.27 -6.01 4.63
CA THR A 241 0.96 -7.30 4.67
C THR A 241 0.15 -8.29 5.51
N ILE A 242 -0.07 -9.48 4.96
CA ILE A 242 -0.75 -10.59 5.63
C ILE A 242 0.11 -11.85 5.64
N ALA A 243 -0.20 -12.78 6.54
CA ALA A 243 0.30 -14.15 6.52
C ALA A 243 -0.86 -15.14 6.47
N ILE A 244 -0.70 -16.20 5.66
CA ILE A 244 -1.61 -17.34 5.64
C ILE A 244 -1.05 -18.40 6.60
N HIS A 245 -1.82 -18.74 7.62
CA HIS A 245 -1.55 -19.83 8.54
C HIS A 245 -2.52 -21.00 8.31
N GLU A 246 -2.29 -22.12 8.98
CA GLU A 246 -3.24 -23.22 8.97
C GLU A 246 -4.58 -22.77 9.57
N GLY A 247 -5.63 -22.77 8.73
CA GLY A 247 -7.00 -22.44 9.11
C GLY A 247 -7.28 -20.95 9.38
N GLN A 248 -6.30 -20.04 9.28
CA GLN A 248 -6.51 -18.62 9.52
C GLN A 248 -5.60 -17.71 8.68
N THR A 249 -6.03 -16.48 8.50
CA THR A 249 -5.22 -15.41 7.89
C THR A 249 -4.96 -14.33 8.92
N GLU A 250 -3.70 -13.96 9.10
CA GLU A 250 -3.28 -12.90 10.01
C GLU A 250 -2.89 -11.65 9.23
N VAL A 251 -3.37 -10.47 9.66
CA VAL A 251 -2.89 -9.18 9.16
C VAL A 251 -1.69 -8.77 10.01
N LEU A 252 -0.53 -8.59 9.38
CA LEU A 252 0.73 -8.32 10.06
C LEU A 252 1.01 -6.83 10.27
N SER A 253 0.48 -5.95 9.40
CA SER A 253 0.47 -4.49 9.55
C SER A 253 -0.85 -4.03 10.20
N SER A 254 -0.90 -2.79 10.72
CA SER A 254 -2.12 -2.25 11.36
C SER A 254 -2.32 -0.78 11.03
N PHE A 255 -3.59 -0.37 10.91
CA PHE A 255 -4.00 1.04 10.79
C PHE A 255 -4.56 1.63 12.10
N ASP A 256 -4.61 0.86 13.19
CA ASP A 256 -5.29 1.26 14.43
C ASP A 256 -4.75 2.55 15.04
N GLU A 257 -3.41 2.73 15.08
CA GLU A 257 -2.79 3.95 15.59
C GLU A 257 -3.03 5.14 14.66
N ILE A 258 -2.97 4.92 13.34
CA ILE A 258 -3.27 5.96 12.34
C ILE A 258 -4.70 6.46 12.53
N GLU A 259 -5.67 5.54 12.56
CA GLU A 259 -7.09 5.86 12.72
C GLU A 259 -7.40 6.53 14.07
N LYS A 260 -6.65 6.18 15.12
CA LYS A 260 -6.75 6.85 16.43
C LYS A 260 -6.30 8.31 16.32
N ILE A 261 -5.13 8.56 15.71
CA ILE A 261 -4.59 9.91 15.53
C ILE A 261 -5.53 10.75 14.65
N GLU A 262 -6.06 10.20 13.56
CA GLU A 262 -7.02 10.90 12.71
C GLU A 262 -8.28 11.31 13.49
N ARG A 263 -8.82 10.44 14.36
CA ARG A 263 -9.99 10.77 15.20
C ARG A 263 -9.69 11.83 16.26
N GLU A 264 -8.46 11.93 16.76
CA GLU A 264 -8.05 12.92 17.75
C GLU A 264 -7.78 14.30 17.13
N ASN A 265 -7.52 14.35 15.82
CA ASN A 265 -7.22 15.58 15.06
C ASN A 265 -8.46 16.20 14.39
N HIS A 266 -9.60 15.51 14.41
CA HIS A 266 -10.92 15.95 13.92
C HIS A 266 -11.90 16.17 15.05
#